data_2ea280ccb35bcf1f05c29f8a88dc3399
#
_entry.id   2ea280ccb35bcf1f05c29f8a88dc3399
#
_cell.length_a   1.000
_cell.length_b   1.000
_cell.length_c   1.000
_cell.angle_alpha   90.00
_cell.angle_beta   90.00
_cell.angle_gamma   90.00
#
_symmetry.space_group_name_H-M   'P 1'
#
loop_
_entity.id
_entity.type
_entity.pdbx_description
1 polymer ?
#
loop_
_entity_poly.entity_id
_entity_poly.type
_entity_poly.pdbx_seq_one_letter_code
_entity_poly.pdbx_strand_id
1 'polypeptide(L)'
;MQILNLTLYPLSYLCHSFQMAGVYIHIPFCHKACTYCDFHFSTSLKNKTAFVEALLREMELRKNFVDEPVTTIYFGGGTPSVLQADEINRITEKLTETFKVMPQEVTLEANPEDLTEDYVHSLRSTMVNRLSIGIQSFRNERLQWMNRNHTAEQSLQAVQCANDAGFDVSIDLIFALPAMTMQEWQQQLMQADVLRVPHISAYSLTLESKTAYAFQVKKKQVQELNELDAEMQFLAAHDFFTEKGYVHYEISNYSLPGKQAKHNSSYWNRTPYLGLGPSAHSFAKNMRCWNVANNNSYIQYISDGVLPLSCEELQLKDELNETMMTALRTAEGLNIETLENIMTPEMYRHFMKEIALQEKRGWIERKNAVIFIPIKHWYKADRIISEFFITT
;
A
#
# COMPACT_ATOMS: atom_id res chain seq x y z
N MET A 1 -40.72 -32.09 13.41
CA MET A 1 -39.56 -32.44 12.56
C MET A 1 -39.75 -31.68 11.25
N GLN A 2 -39.29 -30.40 11.27
CA GLN A 2 -39.32 -29.53 10.07
C GLN A 2 -37.89 -29.45 9.55
N ILE A 3 -37.73 -29.94 8.32
CA ILE A 3 -36.48 -29.93 7.57
C ILE A 3 -36.32 -28.52 6.99
N LEU A 4 -35.33 -27.77 7.51
CA LEU A 4 -34.88 -26.51 6.90
C LEU A 4 -34.16 -26.83 5.57
N ASN A 5 -34.77 -26.46 4.47
CA ASN A 5 -34.14 -26.43 3.17
C ASN A 5 -33.11 -25.29 3.13
N LEU A 6 -31.84 -25.65 3.30
CA LEU A 6 -30.72 -24.78 2.97
C LEU A 6 -30.60 -24.72 1.44
N THR A 7 -31.02 -23.63 0.88
CA THR A 7 -30.73 -23.29 -0.52
C THR A 7 -29.24 -23.04 -0.66
N LEU A 8 -28.54 -24.05 -1.17
CA LEU A 8 -27.12 -23.92 -1.58
C LEU A 8 -27.06 -22.98 -2.76
N TYR A 9 -26.59 -21.77 -2.56
CA TYR A 9 -26.13 -20.90 -3.66
C TYR A 9 -24.87 -21.52 -4.29
N PRO A 10 -24.78 -21.62 -5.62
CA PRO A 10 -23.62 -22.22 -6.26
C PRO A 10 -22.41 -21.27 -6.14
N LEU A 11 -21.46 -21.67 -5.30
CA LEU A 11 -20.13 -21.06 -5.10
C LEU A 11 -19.17 -21.42 -6.25
N SER A 12 -19.54 -21.19 -7.51
CA SER A 12 -18.66 -21.60 -8.61
C SER A 12 -18.79 -20.76 -9.86
N TYR A 13 -18.49 -19.45 -9.78
CA TYR A 13 -18.18 -18.68 -10.99
C TYR A 13 -17.18 -17.56 -10.71
N LEU A 14 -16.04 -17.90 -10.08
CA LEU A 14 -14.82 -17.14 -10.27
C LEU A 14 -13.83 -18.10 -10.92
N CYS A 15 -13.42 -17.75 -12.11
CA CYS A 15 -12.36 -18.44 -12.85
C CYS A 15 -11.20 -18.73 -11.88
N HIS A 16 -10.93 -20.01 -11.58
CA HIS A 16 -9.81 -20.42 -10.75
C HIS A 16 -8.52 -20.28 -11.58
N SER A 17 -8.14 -19.05 -11.92
CA SER A 17 -6.73 -18.72 -12.02
C SER A 17 -6.19 -18.95 -10.60
N PHE A 18 -5.11 -19.73 -10.45
CA PHE A 18 -4.46 -19.98 -9.19
C PHE A 18 -4.34 -18.67 -8.42
N GLN A 19 -5.25 -18.43 -7.46
CA GLN A 19 -5.17 -17.26 -6.61
C GLN A 19 -3.87 -17.40 -5.84
N MET A 20 -3.01 -16.40 -5.95
CA MET A 20 -1.74 -16.34 -5.25
C MET A 20 -1.94 -15.41 -4.05
N ALA A 21 -1.38 -15.75 -2.89
CA ALA A 21 -1.50 -14.93 -1.71
C ALA A 21 -0.27 -14.01 -1.52
N GLY A 22 -0.47 -12.90 -0.79
CA GLY A 22 0.59 -12.03 -0.30
C GLY A 22 0.81 -12.20 1.21
N VAL A 23 2.02 -11.90 1.70
CA VAL A 23 2.28 -11.71 3.13
C VAL A 23 2.81 -10.29 3.35
N TYR A 24 2.10 -9.53 4.18
CA TYR A 24 2.53 -8.23 4.69
C TYR A 24 3.06 -8.36 6.10
N ILE A 25 4.24 -7.84 6.37
CA ILE A 25 4.89 -7.88 7.67
C ILE A 25 5.05 -6.45 8.17
N HIS A 26 4.29 -6.10 9.21
CA HIS A 26 4.37 -4.79 9.81
C HIS A 26 5.52 -4.71 10.82
N ILE A 27 6.52 -3.90 10.52
CA ILE A 27 7.66 -3.63 11.40
C ILE A 27 7.39 -2.31 12.13
N PRO A 28 6.98 -2.35 13.41
CA PRO A 28 6.46 -1.18 14.10
C PRO A 28 7.56 -0.32 14.76
N PHE A 29 8.67 -0.11 14.07
CA PHE A 29 9.80 0.65 14.61
C PHE A 29 10.28 1.70 13.62
N CYS A 30 10.61 2.89 14.14
CA CYS A 30 11.25 3.98 13.40
C CYS A 30 12.35 4.61 14.26
N HIS A 31 13.38 5.15 13.62
CA HIS A 31 14.36 5.95 14.33
C HIS A 31 13.79 7.30 14.80
N LYS A 32 12.79 7.83 14.06
CA LYS A 32 12.21 9.15 14.31
C LYS A 32 10.75 9.19 13.86
N ALA A 33 9.94 10.02 14.50
CA ALA A 33 8.55 10.25 14.11
C ALA A 33 8.46 11.34 13.05
N CYS A 34 7.99 11.03 11.86
CA CYS A 34 7.74 12.01 10.81
C CYS A 34 6.51 12.86 11.14
N THR A 35 6.50 14.14 10.71
CA THR A 35 5.43 15.10 11.05
C THR A 35 4.06 14.73 10.48
N TYR A 36 4.03 13.98 9.40
CA TYR A 36 2.83 13.64 8.62
C TYR A 36 2.33 12.20 8.85
N CYS A 37 3.13 11.34 9.52
CA CYS A 37 2.86 9.90 9.58
C CYS A 37 1.85 9.55 10.68
N ASP A 38 0.82 8.80 10.33
CA ASP A 38 -0.21 8.25 11.23
C ASP A 38 -0.14 6.72 11.38
N PHE A 39 0.83 6.06 10.75
CA PHE A 39 1.02 4.63 10.89
C PHE A 39 1.36 4.24 12.33
N HIS A 40 1.09 2.98 12.67
CA HIS A 40 1.47 2.45 13.97
C HIS A 40 2.98 2.20 14.03
N PHE A 41 3.70 2.93 14.87
CA PHE A 41 5.14 2.75 15.10
C PHE A 41 5.55 3.14 16.53
N SER A 42 6.77 2.76 16.89
CA SER A 42 7.47 3.18 18.11
C SER A 42 8.87 3.68 17.76
N THR A 43 9.31 4.77 18.37
CA THR A 43 10.70 5.24 18.24
C THR A 43 11.66 4.54 19.21
N SER A 44 11.16 3.65 20.06
CA SER A 44 11.98 2.82 20.95
C SER A 44 12.19 1.44 20.34
N LEU A 45 13.44 1.08 20.07
CA LEU A 45 13.83 -0.24 19.55
C LEU A 45 14.00 -1.29 20.66
N LYS A 46 13.74 -0.94 21.93
CA LYS A 46 14.01 -1.79 23.11
C LYS A 46 13.38 -3.19 22.99
N ASN A 47 12.19 -3.29 22.42
CA ASN A 47 11.45 -4.53 22.32
C ASN A 47 11.61 -5.21 20.94
N LYS A 48 12.55 -4.77 20.07
CA LYS A 48 12.71 -5.31 18.71
C LYS A 48 12.94 -6.82 18.69
N THR A 49 13.83 -7.33 19.52
CA THR A 49 14.11 -8.77 19.61
C THR A 49 12.86 -9.57 20.08
N ALA A 50 12.18 -9.11 21.13
CA ALA A 50 10.96 -9.76 21.61
C ALA A 50 9.83 -9.71 20.55
N PHE A 51 9.77 -8.63 19.78
CA PHE A 51 8.84 -8.53 18.65
C PHE A 51 9.15 -9.55 17.57
N VAL A 52 10.42 -9.73 17.16
CA VAL A 52 10.80 -10.74 16.16
C VAL A 52 10.39 -12.13 16.62
N GLU A 53 10.66 -12.50 17.89
CA GLU A 53 10.23 -13.80 18.45
C GLU A 53 8.70 -13.96 18.42
N ALA A 54 7.96 -12.90 18.78
CA ALA A 54 6.49 -12.92 18.71
C ALA A 54 6.01 -13.09 17.27
N LEU A 55 6.63 -12.40 16.30
CA LEU A 55 6.29 -12.52 14.89
C LEU A 55 6.44 -13.95 14.37
N LEU A 56 7.58 -14.62 14.70
CA LEU A 56 7.82 -16.03 14.34
C LEU A 56 6.74 -16.95 14.94
N ARG A 57 6.32 -16.70 16.19
CA ARG A 57 5.25 -17.46 16.84
C ARG A 57 3.87 -17.19 16.24
N GLU A 58 3.58 -15.93 15.83
CA GLU A 58 2.32 -15.61 15.16
C GLU A 58 2.16 -16.42 13.87
N MET A 59 3.23 -16.61 13.08
CA MET A 59 3.19 -17.43 11.88
C MET A 59 2.69 -18.83 12.15
N GLU A 60 3.17 -19.48 13.21
CA GLU A 60 2.71 -20.82 13.62
C GLU A 60 1.22 -20.82 14.01
N LEU A 61 0.79 -19.80 14.78
CA LEU A 61 -0.61 -19.69 15.20
C LEU A 61 -1.55 -19.45 14.02
N ARG A 62 -1.04 -18.89 12.92
CA ARG A 62 -1.82 -18.53 11.72
C ARG A 62 -1.52 -19.39 10.50
N LYS A 63 -0.88 -20.55 10.66
CA LYS A 63 -0.45 -21.43 9.56
C LYS A 63 -1.54 -21.87 8.59
N ASN A 64 -2.82 -21.83 9.01
CA ASN A 64 -3.98 -22.22 8.20
C ASN A 64 -4.76 -21.00 7.68
N PHE A 65 -4.21 -19.78 7.75
CA PHE A 65 -4.96 -18.58 7.34
C PHE A 65 -5.04 -18.45 5.82
N VAL A 66 -3.97 -18.79 5.10
CA VAL A 66 -3.91 -18.85 3.64
C VAL A 66 -3.52 -20.25 3.19
N ASP A 67 -4.27 -20.80 2.24
CA ASP A 67 -4.03 -22.12 1.64
C ASP A 67 -3.26 -21.99 0.31
N GLU A 68 -3.31 -20.80 -0.31
CA GLU A 68 -2.72 -20.48 -1.59
C GLU A 68 -1.21 -20.28 -1.48
N PRO A 69 -0.44 -20.50 -2.55
CA PRO A 69 0.98 -20.18 -2.58
C PRO A 69 1.23 -18.68 -2.36
N VAL A 70 2.13 -18.36 -1.43
CA VAL A 70 2.59 -16.98 -1.16
C VAL A 70 3.59 -16.58 -2.23
N THR A 71 3.25 -15.60 -3.05
CA THR A 71 4.11 -15.14 -4.15
C THR A 71 4.72 -13.76 -3.90
N THR A 72 4.20 -13.02 -2.93
CA THR A 72 4.77 -11.73 -2.55
C THR A 72 4.93 -11.63 -1.04
N ILE A 73 6.06 -11.08 -0.61
CA ILE A 73 6.35 -10.74 0.78
C ILE A 73 6.68 -9.26 0.84
N TYR A 74 6.06 -8.53 1.76
CA TYR A 74 6.28 -7.10 1.90
C TYR A 74 6.56 -6.74 3.36
N PHE A 75 7.76 -6.25 3.61
CA PHE A 75 8.14 -5.68 4.90
C PHE A 75 7.85 -4.17 4.85
N GLY A 76 6.87 -3.73 5.65
CA GLY A 76 6.41 -2.34 5.66
C GLY A 76 6.07 -1.84 7.07
N GLY A 77 5.45 -0.67 7.13
CA GLY A 77 4.86 -0.10 8.35
C GLY A 77 5.61 1.08 8.94
N GLY A 78 6.50 0.86 9.89
CA GLY A 78 7.38 1.90 10.41
C GLY A 78 8.60 2.09 9.53
N THR A 79 9.68 1.40 9.84
CA THR A 79 10.94 1.44 9.06
C THR A 79 11.56 0.03 9.07
N PRO A 80 11.18 -0.84 8.13
CA PRO A 80 11.70 -2.21 8.09
C PRO A 80 13.22 -2.32 7.98
N SER A 81 13.90 -1.33 7.42
CA SER A 81 15.38 -1.28 7.36
C SER A 81 16.08 -1.18 8.72
N VAL A 82 15.34 -1.07 9.85
CA VAL A 82 15.91 -1.25 11.20
C VAL A 82 16.24 -2.72 11.52
N LEU A 83 15.73 -3.67 10.72
CA LEU A 83 16.07 -5.09 10.84
C LEU A 83 17.44 -5.35 10.21
N GLN A 84 18.21 -6.22 10.84
CA GLN A 84 19.45 -6.74 10.27
C GLN A 84 19.16 -7.89 9.28
N ALA A 85 20.07 -8.19 8.38
CA ALA A 85 19.91 -9.24 7.37
C ALA A 85 19.63 -10.63 7.98
N ASP A 86 20.21 -10.95 9.13
CA ASP A 86 19.93 -12.18 9.85
C ASP A 86 18.52 -12.24 10.44
N GLU A 87 17.98 -11.11 10.92
CA GLU A 87 16.60 -11.03 11.38
C GLU A 87 15.61 -11.22 10.20
N ILE A 88 15.91 -10.62 9.03
CA ILE A 88 15.12 -10.80 7.82
C ILE A 88 15.17 -12.28 7.38
N ASN A 89 16.33 -12.91 7.39
CA ASN A 89 16.49 -14.32 7.05
C ASN A 89 15.69 -15.21 7.99
N ARG A 90 15.79 -15.03 9.31
CA ARG A 90 14.98 -15.80 10.28
C ARG A 90 13.48 -15.68 10.02
N ILE A 91 13.00 -14.50 9.66
CA ILE A 91 11.59 -14.24 9.35
C ILE A 91 11.19 -14.97 8.05
N THR A 92 11.99 -14.86 6.98
CA THR A 92 11.69 -15.49 5.68
C THR A 92 11.86 -17.02 5.70
N GLU A 93 12.81 -17.54 6.44
CA GLU A 93 12.97 -18.98 6.70
C GLU A 93 11.73 -19.53 7.41
N LYS A 94 11.26 -18.84 8.49
CA LYS A 94 10.06 -19.25 9.21
C LYS A 94 8.80 -19.18 8.34
N LEU A 95 8.68 -18.16 7.48
CA LEU A 95 7.60 -18.12 6.48
C LEU A 95 7.63 -19.33 5.55
N THR A 96 8.82 -19.70 5.06
CA THR A 96 8.99 -20.82 4.13
C THR A 96 8.71 -22.17 4.80
N GLU A 97 9.02 -22.32 6.09
CA GLU A 97 8.68 -23.51 6.89
C GLU A 97 7.17 -23.63 7.15
N THR A 98 6.49 -22.49 7.32
CA THR A 98 5.10 -22.45 7.78
C THR A 98 4.10 -22.44 6.63
N PHE A 99 4.43 -21.74 5.55
CA PHE A 99 3.56 -21.53 4.39
C PHE A 99 4.19 -22.04 3.10
N LYS A 100 3.39 -22.26 2.07
CA LYS A 100 3.86 -22.57 0.74
C LYS A 100 4.38 -21.31 0.05
N VAL A 101 5.65 -20.97 0.25
CA VAL A 101 6.27 -19.74 -0.25
C VAL A 101 6.97 -19.97 -1.58
N MET A 102 6.59 -19.20 -2.61
CA MET A 102 7.18 -19.18 -3.94
C MET A 102 7.37 -17.72 -4.39
N PRO A 103 8.28 -16.95 -3.78
CA PRO A 103 8.28 -15.51 -3.86
C PRO A 103 8.77 -15.02 -5.23
N GLN A 104 7.97 -14.20 -5.88
CA GLN A 104 8.34 -13.44 -7.07
C GLN A 104 8.82 -12.03 -6.71
N GLU A 105 8.31 -11.48 -5.61
CA GLU A 105 8.66 -10.17 -5.09
C GLU A 105 8.79 -10.25 -3.57
N VAL A 106 9.94 -9.83 -3.05
CA VAL A 106 10.18 -9.62 -1.63
C VAL A 106 10.64 -8.19 -1.45
N THR A 107 9.73 -7.33 -1.01
CA THR A 107 9.98 -5.90 -0.85
C THR A 107 10.35 -5.56 0.59
N LEU A 108 11.35 -4.71 0.74
CA LEU A 108 11.73 -4.08 2.01
C LEU A 108 11.60 -2.56 1.87
N GLU A 109 10.75 -1.94 2.71
CA GLU A 109 10.77 -0.48 2.86
C GLU A 109 12.02 -0.05 3.62
N ALA A 110 12.66 1.02 3.14
CA ALA A 110 13.89 1.51 3.72
C ALA A 110 13.95 3.03 3.74
N ASN A 111 14.57 3.58 4.80
CA ASN A 111 14.98 4.97 4.80
C ASN A 111 16.36 5.12 4.16
N PRO A 112 16.64 6.23 3.46
CA PRO A 112 17.94 6.47 2.84
C PRO A 112 19.13 6.36 3.80
N GLU A 113 18.99 6.85 5.04
CA GLU A 113 20.04 6.82 6.05
C GLU A 113 20.45 5.40 6.49
N ASP A 114 19.58 4.41 6.30
CA ASP A 114 19.84 3.02 6.68
C ASP A 114 20.58 2.25 5.56
N LEU A 115 20.46 2.71 4.30
CA LEU A 115 21.00 2.04 3.12
C LEU A 115 22.51 2.36 2.90
N THR A 116 23.33 2.01 3.89
CA THR A 116 24.77 2.04 3.74
C THR A 116 25.26 0.91 2.82
N GLU A 117 26.46 1.03 2.24
CA GLU A 117 27.06 -0.01 1.38
C GLU A 117 27.09 -1.38 2.08
N ASP A 118 27.50 -1.42 3.35
CA ASP A 118 27.56 -2.64 4.14
C ASP A 118 26.16 -3.26 4.35
N TYR A 119 25.16 -2.43 4.66
CA TYR A 119 23.81 -2.92 4.86
C TYR A 119 23.20 -3.43 3.54
N VAL A 120 23.31 -2.67 2.46
CA VAL A 120 22.82 -3.07 1.12
C VAL A 120 23.54 -4.36 0.66
N HIS A 121 24.86 -4.47 0.91
CA HIS A 121 25.59 -5.70 0.62
C HIS A 121 25.07 -6.88 1.45
N SER A 122 24.76 -6.68 2.73
CA SER A 122 24.22 -7.73 3.60
C SER A 122 22.83 -8.22 3.14
N LEU A 123 21.98 -7.33 2.62
CA LEU A 123 20.66 -7.68 2.09
C LEU A 123 20.73 -8.65 0.89
N ARG A 124 21.84 -8.69 0.16
CA ARG A 124 22.02 -9.66 -0.94
C ARG A 124 22.07 -11.12 -0.48
N SER A 125 22.30 -11.37 0.80
CA SER A 125 22.23 -12.70 1.42
C SER A 125 20.82 -13.08 1.87
N THR A 126 19.83 -12.23 1.64
CA THR A 126 18.42 -12.43 2.01
C THR A 126 17.57 -12.72 0.77
N MET A 127 16.28 -13.02 0.98
CA MET A 127 15.32 -13.16 -0.12
C MET A 127 14.85 -11.81 -0.70
N VAL A 128 15.21 -10.67 -0.10
CA VAL A 128 14.82 -9.34 -0.59
C VAL A 128 15.36 -9.14 -2.00
N ASN A 129 14.46 -8.75 -2.92
CA ASN A 129 14.81 -8.43 -4.31
C ASN A 129 14.32 -7.06 -4.76
N ARG A 130 13.51 -6.38 -3.92
CA ARG A 130 12.99 -5.04 -4.18
C ARG A 130 13.15 -4.15 -2.95
N LEU A 131 13.58 -2.91 -3.16
CA LEU A 131 13.66 -1.88 -2.11
C LEU A 131 12.70 -0.74 -2.43
N SER A 132 11.85 -0.33 -1.46
CA SER A 132 11.05 0.89 -1.54
C SER A 132 11.70 1.94 -0.64
N ILE A 133 12.26 2.97 -1.27
CA ILE A 133 13.13 3.94 -0.57
C ILE A 133 12.34 5.23 -0.33
N GLY A 134 12.05 5.52 0.93
CA GLY A 134 11.31 6.70 1.34
C GLY A 134 12.12 7.99 1.24
N ILE A 135 12.34 8.49 0.03
CA ILE A 135 13.05 9.75 -0.23
C ILE A 135 12.22 10.94 0.23
N GLN A 136 10.95 10.97 -0.11
CA GLN A 136 9.92 11.98 0.17
C GLN A 136 10.19 13.32 -0.54
N SER A 137 11.41 13.85 -0.53
CA SER A 137 11.79 15.09 -1.21
C SER A 137 13.31 15.15 -1.45
N PHE A 138 13.71 15.84 -2.52
CA PHE A 138 15.11 16.17 -2.81
C PHE A 138 15.52 17.55 -2.27
N ARG A 139 14.74 18.13 -1.33
CA ARG A 139 15.07 19.41 -0.68
C ARG A 139 15.25 19.24 0.82
N ASN A 140 16.41 19.61 1.31
CA ASN A 140 16.76 19.45 2.73
C ASN A 140 15.80 20.21 3.66
N GLU A 141 15.29 21.39 3.25
CA GLU A 141 14.33 22.16 4.05
C GLU A 141 13.01 21.41 4.21
N ARG A 142 12.56 20.68 3.15
CA ARG A 142 11.35 19.86 3.21
C ARG A 142 11.55 18.64 4.09
N LEU A 143 12.70 17.96 3.95
CA LEU A 143 13.08 16.83 4.81
C LEU A 143 13.14 17.23 6.29
N GLN A 144 13.71 18.37 6.61
CA GLN A 144 13.73 18.93 7.97
C GLN A 144 12.33 19.21 8.50
N TRP A 145 11.45 19.84 7.68
CA TRP A 145 10.06 20.08 8.08
C TRP A 145 9.30 18.77 8.31
N MET A 146 9.53 17.76 7.47
CA MET A 146 8.98 16.40 7.62
C MET A 146 9.57 15.62 8.79
N ASN A 147 10.57 16.16 9.49
CA ASN A 147 11.34 15.51 10.56
C ASN A 147 12.07 14.24 10.10
N ARG A 148 12.56 14.22 8.86
CA ARG A 148 13.38 13.11 8.31
C ARG A 148 14.82 13.20 8.84
N ASN A 149 15.48 12.03 8.95
CA ASN A 149 16.87 11.96 9.41
C ASN A 149 17.89 12.13 8.27
N HIS A 150 17.50 11.75 7.05
CA HIS A 150 18.40 11.80 5.90
C HIS A 150 18.40 13.17 5.22
N THR A 151 19.40 13.37 4.37
CA THR A 151 19.51 14.50 3.44
C THR A 151 19.21 14.09 2.02
N ALA A 152 19.03 15.07 1.14
CA ALA A 152 18.84 14.81 -0.30
C ALA A 152 20.03 14.04 -0.91
N GLU A 153 21.25 14.37 -0.49
CA GLU A 153 22.48 13.70 -0.94
C GLU A 153 22.51 12.24 -0.51
N GLN A 154 22.11 11.93 0.73
CA GLN A 154 21.98 10.56 1.21
C GLN A 154 20.93 9.78 0.42
N SER A 155 19.83 10.42 0.00
CA SER A 155 18.83 9.79 -0.86
C SER A 155 19.42 9.36 -2.21
N LEU A 156 20.22 10.23 -2.84
CA LEU A 156 20.88 9.90 -4.12
C LEU A 156 21.88 8.74 -3.95
N GLN A 157 22.68 8.76 -2.88
CA GLN A 157 23.65 7.70 -2.58
C GLN A 157 22.96 6.36 -2.30
N ALA A 158 21.88 6.36 -1.51
CA ALA A 158 21.11 5.16 -1.18
C ALA A 158 20.53 4.49 -2.44
N VAL A 159 19.94 5.28 -3.35
CA VAL A 159 19.40 4.77 -4.62
C VAL A 159 20.51 4.22 -5.50
N GLN A 160 21.63 4.93 -5.61
CA GLN A 160 22.77 4.46 -6.40
C GLN A 160 23.30 3.13 -5.85
N CYS A 161 23.51 3.04 -4.54
CA CYS A 161 23.99 1.83 -3.87
C CYS A 161 23.04 0.64 -4.08
N ALA A 162 21.72 0.85 -3.97
CA ALA A 162 20.71 -0.17 -4.20
C ALA A 162 20.68 -0.64 -5.67
N ASN A 163 20.78 0.29 -6.64
CA ASN A 163 20.85 -0.04 -8.06
C ASN A 163 22.12 -0.82 -8.41
N ASP A 164 23.30 -0.40 -7.90
CA ASP A 164 24.58 -1.09 -8.14
C ASP A 164 24.61 -2.49 -7.55
N ALA A 165 23.88 -2.70 -6.46
CA ALA A 165 23.69 -4.02 -5.85
C ALA A 165 22.69 -4.91 -6.60
N GLY A 166 21.96 -4.37 -7.60
CA GLY A 166 21.05 -5.13 -8.46
C GLY A 166 19.63 -5.32 -7.90
N PHE A 167 19.20 -4.51 -6.93
CA PHE A 167 17.81 -4.51 -6.45
C PHE A 167 16.86 -3.82 -7.44
N ASP A 168 15.63 -4.29 -7.52
CA ASP A 168 14.55 -3.50 -8.10
C ASP A 168 14.20 -2.35 -7.15
N VAL A 169 14.46 -1.11 -7.57
CA VAL A 169 14.30 0.07 -6.71
C VAL A 169 13.00 0.80 -7.00
N SER A 170 12.27 1.11 -5.95
CA SER A 170 11.17 2.10 -5.94
C SER A 170 11.59 3.29 -5.09
N ILE A 171 11.16 4.48 -5.48
CA ILE A 171 11.31 5.68 -4.65
C ILE A 171 9.93 6.26 -4.32
N ASP A 172 9.79 6.77 -3.10
CA ASP A 172 8.57 7.42 -2.66
C ASP A 172 8.80 8.93 -2.55
N LEU A 173 7.90 9.69 -3.17
CA LEU A 173 7.88 11.16 -3.14
C LEU A 173 6.57 11.65 -2.56
N ILE A 174 6.60 12.82 -1.90
CA ILE A 174 5.40 13.47 -1.38
C ILE A 174 5.26 14.84 -2.05
N PHE A 175 4.11 15.04 -2.71
CA PHE A 175 3.71 16.34 -3.25
C PHE A 175 2.59 16.97 -2.40
N ALA A 176 2.10 18.14 -2.82
CA ALA A 176 1.11 18.93 -2.09
C ALA A 176 1.58 19.33 -0.66
N LEU A 177 2.89 19.47 -0.48
CA LEU A 177 3.45 19.98 0.78
C LEU A 177 3.00 21.46 0.98
N PRO A 178 2.89 21.92 2.23
CA PRO A 178 2.56 23.31 2.52
C PRO A 178 3.43 24.30 1.74
N ALA A 179 2.77 25.24 1.05
CA ALA A 179 3.40 26.25 0.20
C ALA A 179 4.37 25.69 -0.89
N MET A 180 4.22 24.42 -1.29
CA MET A 180 4.96 23.86 -2.42
C MET A 180 4.48 24.50 -3.72
N THR A 181 5.40 25.12 -4.46
CA THR A 181 5.09 25.69 -5.77
C THR A 181 5.17 24.65 -6.87
N MET A 182 4.51 24.91 -8.00
CA MET A 182 4.61 24.07 -9.19
C MET A 182 6.07 23.96 -9.69
N GLN A 183 6.82 25.05 -9.66
CA GLN A 183 8.24 25.04 -10.03
C GLN A 183 9.07 24.11 -9.12
N GLU A 184 8.81 24.15 -7.82
CA GLU A 184 9.47 23.26 -6.87
C GLU A 184 9.14 21.81 -7.19
N TRP A 185 7.85 21.48 -7.43
CA TRP A 185 7.43 20.13 -7.77
C TRP A 185 8.08 19.61 -9.06
N GLN A 186 8.11 20.44 -10.12
CA GLN A 186 8.78 20.08 -11.36
C GLN A 186 10.28 19.78 -11.16
N GLN A 187 10.97 20.50 -10.27
CA GLN A 187 12.35 20.18 -9.90
C GLN A 187 12.48 18.82 -9.22
N GLN A 188 11.51 18.44 -8.35
CA GLN A 188 11.47 17.10 -7.74
C GLN A 188 11.30 16.01 -8.80
N LEU A 189 10.39 16.20 -9.76
CA LEU A 189 10.16 15.25 -10.86
C LEU A 189 11.42 15.07 -11.72
N MET A 190 12.11 16.17 -12.07
CA MET A 190 13.37 16.11 -12.83
C MET A 190 14.48 15.36 -12.06
N GLN A 191 14.57 15.54 -10.73
CA GLN A 191 15.53 14.80 -9.92
C GLN A 191 15.20 13.30 -9.88
N ALA A 192 13.92 12.94 -9.78
CA ALA A 192 13.49 11.55 -9.83
C ALA A 192 13.85 10.87 -11.16
N ASP A 193 13.68 11.57 -12.30
CA ASP A 193 14.02 11.06 -13.63
C ASP A 193 15.54 10.75 -13.77
N VAL A 194 16.39 11.58 -13.17
CA VAL A 194 17.85 11.35 -13.18
C VAL A 194 18.23 10.04 -12.53
N LEU A 195 17.49 9.59 -11.52
CA LEU A 195 17.76 8.33 -10.80
C LEU A 195 17.47 7.07 -11.63
N ARG A 196 16.68 7.18 -12.69
CA ARG A 196 16.32 6.09 -13.62
C ARG A 196 15.82 4.84 -12.91
N VAL A 197 15.04 5.01 -11.84
CA VAL A 197 14.47 3.88 -11.10
C VAL A 197 13.29 3.28 -11.88
N PRO A 198 13.04 1.96 -11.78
CA PRO A 198 11.96 1.33 -12.52
C PRO A 198 10.56 1.64 -11.97
N HIS A 199 10.45 2.17 -10.75
CA HIS A 199 9.18 2.44 -10.09
C HIS A 199 9.25 3.71 -9.23
N ILE A 200 8.15 4.48 -9.23
CA ILE A 200 8.03 5.73 -8.46
C ILE A 200 6.64 5.78 -7.84
N SER A 201 6.59 6.03 -6.54
CA SER A 201 5.36 6.39 -5.83
C SER A 201 5.33 7.90 -5.59
N ALA A 202 4.25 8.57 -5.96
CA ALA A 202 4.04 9.99 -5.68
C ALA A 202 2.74 10.14 -4.88
N TYR A 203 2.88 10.42 -3.59
CA TYR A 203 1.76 10.56 -2.67
C TYR A 203 1.41 12.02 -2.44
N SER A 204 0.12 12.34 -2.50
CA SER A 204 -0.36 13.63 -1.99
C SER A 204 -0.26 13.67 -0.48
N LEU A 205 0.27 14.75 0.08
CA LEU A 205 0.24 14.95 1.52
C LEU A 205 -1.21 15.07 1.99
N THR A 206 -1.65 14.17 2.86
CA THR A 206 -2.98 14.17 3.49
C THR A 206 -2.92 14.65 4.93
N LEU A 207 -4.00 15.27 5.40
CA LEU A 207 -4.13 15.77 6.76
C LEU A 207 -4.74 14.71 7.68
N GLU A 208 -3.88 13.89 8.30
CA GLU A 208 -4.31 12.86 9.24
C GLU A 208 -4.42 13.41 10.67
N SER A 209 -5.56 13.23 11.30
CA SER A 209 -5.97 13.94 12.52
C SER A 209 -5.04 13.79 13.75
N LYS A 210 -4.26 12.71 13.80
CA LYS A 210 -3.35 12.39 14.93
C LYS A 210 -1.91 12.80 14.70
N THR A 211 -1.60 13.50 13.61
CA THR A 211 -0.24 13.85 13.21
C THR A 211 0.21 15.20 13.78
N ALA A 212 1.52 15.40 13.86
CA ALA A 212 2.09 16.71 14.19
C ALA A 212 1.70 17.77 13.14
N TYR A 213 1.57 17.37 11.89
CA TYR A 213 1.10 18.23 10.80
C TYR A 213 -0.32 18.75 11.06
N ALA A 214 -1.28 17.87 11.43
CA ALA A 214 -2.63 18.30 11.78
C ALA A 214 -2.66 19.27 12.95
N PHE A 215 -1.79 19.08 13.94
CA PHE A 215 -1.67 20.01 15.05
C PHE A 215 -1.13 21.38 14.60
N GLN A 216 -0.15 21.43 13.69
CA GLN A 216 0.38 22.68 13.13
C GLN A 216 -0.70 23.42 12.33
N VAL A 217 -1.49 22.72 11.50
CA VAL A 217 -2.62 23.29 10.74
C VAL A 217 -3.69 23.85 11.69
N LYS A 218 -4.09 23.07 12.71
CA LYS A 218 -5.06 23.53 13.72
C LYS A 218 -4.60 24.78 14.46
N LYS A 219 -3.28 24.91 14.71
CA LYS A 219 -2.70 26.10 15.31
C LYS A 219 -2.43 27.25 14.33
N LYS A 220 -2.79 27.10 13.06
CA LYS A 220 -2.52 28.07 11.99
C LYS A 220 -1.03 28.40 11.82
N GLN A 221 -0.15 27.47 12.18
CA GLN A 221 1.31 27.59 11.97
C GLN A 221 1.69 27.23 10.54
N VAL A 222 0.92 26.36 9.92
CA VAL A 222 1.07 25.90 8.55
C VAL A 222 -0.33 25.87 7.91
N GLN A 223 -0.40 26.16 6.62
CA GLN A 223 -1.61 26.03 5.82
C GLN A 223 -1.44 24.91 4.82
N GLU A 224 -2.46 24.07 4.66
CA GLU A 224 -2.51 23.06 3.61
C GLU A 224 -2.42 23.73 2.23
N LEU A 225 -1.83 23.02 1.26
CA LEU A 225 -1.92 23.44 -0.13
C LEU A 225 -3.40 23.35 -0.56
N ASN A 226 -3.87 24.33 -1.34
CA ASN A 226 -5.24 24.26 -1.82
C ASN A 226 -5.43 23.11 -2.83
N GLU A 227 -6.66 22.63 -2.93
CA GLU A 227 -7.00 21.43 -3.72
C GLU A 227 -6.64 21.60 -5.22
N LEU A 228 -6.82 22.81 -5.80
CA LEU A 228 -6.51 23.05 -7.21
C LEU A 228 -5.02 22.96 -7.49
N ASP A 229 -4.16 23.53 -6.64
CA ASP A 229 -2.72 23.44 -6.80
C ASP A 229 -2.22 22.01 -6.60
N ALA A 230 -2.81 21.27 -5.66
CA ALA A 230 -2.49 19.86 -5.46
C ALA A 230 -2.92 18.98 -6.65
N GLU A 231 -4.11 19.20 -7.21
CA GLU A 231 -4.58 18.55 -8.45
C GLU A 231 -3.66 18.87 -9.64
N MET A 232 -3.22 20.12 -9.78
CA MET A 232 -2.27 20.51 -10.82
C MET A 232 -0.91 19.81 -10.64
N GLN A 233 -0.43 19.65 -9.41
CA GLN A 233 0.81 18.91 -9.14
C GLN A 233 0.66 17.42 -9.47
N PHE A 234 -0.48 16.81 -9.15
CA PHE A 234 -0.81 15.44 -9.53
C PHE A 234 -0.75 15.25 -11.06
N LEU A 235 -1.44 16.13 -11.82
CA LEU A 235 -1.46 16.06 -13.27
C LEU A 235 -0.06 16.30 -13.89
N ALA A 236 0.71 17.22 -13.32
CA ALA A 236 2.08 17.47 -13.76
C ALA A 236 2.99 16.22 -13.56
N ALA A 237 2.80 15.46 -12.49
CA ALA A 237 3.50 14.19 -12.31
C ALA A 237 3.07 13.14 -13.34
N HIS A 238 1.75 13.04 -13.60
CA HIS A 238 1.24 12.15 -14.64
C HIS A 238 1.87 12.45 -16.00
N ASP A 239 1.76 13.71 -16.46
CA ASP A 239 2.27 14.13 -17.77
C ASP A 239 3.77 13.88 -17.86
N PHE A 240 4.52 14.29 -16.83
CA PHE A 240 5.98 14.16 -16.80
C PHE A 240 6.43 12.69 -16.89
N PHE A 241 5.92 11.82 -16.01
CA PHE A 241 6.37 10.43 -15.97
C PHE A 241 5.88 9.62 -17.17
N THR A 242 4.68 9.89 -17.70
CA THR A 242 4.20 9.22 -18.92
C THR A 242 5.01 9.63 -20.16
N GLU A 243 5.42 10.89 -20.28
CA GLU A 243 6.35 11.35 -21.32
C GLU A 243 7.71 10.64 -21.23
N LYS A 244 8.14 10.24 -20.01
CA LYS A 244 9.37 9.48 -19.77
C LYS A 244 9.20 7.96 -19.96
N GLY A 245 8.02 7.51 -20.38
CA GLY A 245 7.74 6.10 -20.68
C GLY A 245 7.28 5.27 -19.48
N TYR A 246 6.97 5.90 -18.36
CA TYR A 246 6.32 5.21 -17.23
C TYR A 246 4.84 5.00 -17.53
N VAL A 247 4.29 3.93 -17.00
CA VAL A 247 2.86 3.65 -16.94
C VAL A 247 2.33 4.12 -15.59
N HIS A 248 1.37 5.05 -15.59
CA HIS A 248 0.62 5.43 -14.40
C HIS A 248 -0.48 4.38 -14.19
N TYR A 249 -0.17 3.31 -13.45
CA TYR A 249 -1.01 2.12 -13.43
C TYR A 249 -2.07 2.12 -12.31
N GLU A 250 -1.87 2.93 -11.25
CA GLU A 250 -2.86 3.20 -10.21
C GLU A 250 -2.58 4.57 -9.58
N ILE A 251 -3.47 5.04 -8.73
CA ILE A 251 -3.62 6.45 -8.32
C ILE A 251 -2.33 7.14 -7.86
N SER A 252 -1.40 6.42 -7.26
CA SER A 252 -0.16 6.98 -6.69
C SER A 252 1.12 6.45 -7.33
N ASN A 253 1.04 5.42 -8.19
CA ASN A 253 2.21 4.67 -8.61
C ASN A 253 2.45 4.68 -10.11
N TYR A 254 3.71 4.87 -10.47
CA TYR A 254 4.26 4.89 -11.82
C TYR A 254 5.33 3.83 -11.94
N SER A 255 5.34 3.08 -13.04
CA SER A 255 6.39 2.10 -13.30
C SER A 255 6.77 2.03 -14.77
N LEU A 256 7.99 1.64 -15.04
CA LEU A 256 8.34 1.16 -16.37
C LEU A 256 7.53 -0.10 -16.71
N PRO A 257 7.25 -0.38 -17.99
CA PRO A 257 6.49 -1.56 -18.40
C PRO A 257 7.02 -2.85 -17.75
N GLY A 258 6.14 -3.61 -17.09
CA GLY A 258 6.49 -4.87 -16.40
C GLY A 258 7.18 -4.71 -15.04
N LYS A 259 7.27 -3.47 -14.50
CA LYS A 259 7.90 -3.15 -13.21
C LYS A 259 6.90 -2.67 -12.14
N GLN A 260 5.60 -2.94 -12.35
CA GLN A 260 4.57 -2.68 -11.33
C GLN A 260 4.89 -3.46 -10.05
N ALA A 261 4.66 -2.83 -8.89
CA ALA A 261 4.78 -3.49 -7.59
C ALA A 261 3.72 -4.58 -7.46
N LYS A 262 4.13 -5.85 -7.45
CA LYS A 262 3.22 -7.00 -7.46
C LYS A 262 2.40 -7.08 -6.18
N HIS A 263 3.05 -6.85 -5.03
CA HIS A 263 2.37 -6.87 -3.74
C HIS A 263 1.29 -5.79 -3.66
N ASN A 264 1.61 -4.54 -4.02
CA ASN A 264 0.64 -3.44 -4.01
C ASN A 264 -0.49 -3.66 -5.01
N SER A 265 -0.18 -4.16 -6.21
CA SER A 265 -1.18 -4.50 -7.23
C SER A 265 -2.15 -5.58 -6.74
N SER A 266 -1.71 -6.50 -5.87
CA SER A 266 -2.58 -7.54 -5.32
C SER A 266 -3.72 -6.99 -4.46
N TYR A 267 -3.52 -5.85 -3.78
CA TYR A 267 -4.59 -5.18 -3.02
C TYR A 267 -5.70 -4.65 -3.94
N TRP A 268 -5.32 -4.08 -5.09
CA TRP A 268 -6.28 -3.56 -6.06
C TRP A 268 -7.12 -4.68 -6.70
N ASN A 269 -6.56 -5.87 -6.81
CA ASN A 269 -7.23 -7.07 -7.33
C ASN A 269 -7.93 -7.90 -6.24
N ARG A 270 -7.98 -7.41 -5.00
CA ARG A 270 -8.56 -8.11 -3.84
C ARG A 270 -8.00 -9.52 -3.63
N THR A 271 -6.72 -9.71 -3.97
CA THR A 271 -5.99 -10.95 -3.73
C THR A 271 -5.89 -11.21 -2.24
N PRO A 272 -6.08 -12.44 -1.73
CA PRO A 272 -5.90 -12.77 -0.33
C PRO A 272 -4.49 -12.42 0.17
N TYR A 273 -4.42 -11.89 1.39
CA TYR A 273 -3.13 -11.64 2.04
C TYR A 273 -3.19 -11.83 3.54
N LEU A 274 -2.07 -12.27 4.09
CA LEU A 274 -1.84 -12.42 5.52
C LEU A 274 -1.00 -11.24 6.02
N GLY A 275 -1.55 -10.45 6.93
CA GLY A 275 -0.80 -9.43 7.65
C GLY A 275 -0.30 -9.96 8.99
N LEU A 276 0.98 -9.81 9.27
CA LEU A 276 1.68 -10.22 10.49
C LEU A 276 2.24 -9.00 11.21
N GLY A 277 2.27 -9.04 12.53
CA GLY A 277 2.73 -7.94 13.36
C GLY A 277 1.61 -7.01 13.85
N PRO A 278 1.88 -6.11 14.82
CA PRO A 278 0.88 -5.21 15.39
C PRO A 278 0.32 -4.26 14.34
N SER A 279 -0.98 -3.98 14.40
CA SER A 279 -1.70 -3.15 13.41
C SER A 279 -1.81 -3.74 12.00
N ALA A 280 -1.20 -4.89 11.70
CA ALA A 280 -1.29 -5.49 10.38
C ALA A 280 -2.70 -5.96 10.08
N HIS A 281 -3.17 -5.68 8.87
CA HIS A 281 -4.45 -6.15 8.34
C HIS A 281 -4.25 -7.42 7.52
N SER A 282 -5.29 -8.25 7.47
CA SER A 282 -5.34 -9.46 6.65
C SER A 282 -6.68 -9.52 5.94
N PHE A 283 -6.69 -10.11 4.75
CA PHE A 283 -7.89 -10.33 3.97
C PHE A 283 -7.84 -11.72 3.33
N ALA A 284 -8.83 -12.53 3.57
CA ALA A 284 -9.00 -13.82 2.90
C ALA A 284 -10.48 -14.20 2.86
N LYS A 285 -10.94 -14.71 1.73
CA LYS A 285 -12.35 -15.02 1.50
C LYS A 285 -13.21 -13.75 1.69
N ASN A 286 -14.18 -13.78 2.59
CA ASN A 286 -15.02 -12.63 2.98
C ASN A 286 -14.65 -12.06 4.36
N MET A 287 -13.48 -12.41 4.89
CA MET A 287 -13.03 -11.99 6.21
C MET A 287 -11.94 -10.94 6.10
N ARG A 288 -12.08 -9.87 6.87
CA ARG A 288 -11.01 -8.90 7.15
C ARG A 288 -10.65 -9.02 8.63
N CYS A 289 -9.36 -9.14 8.91
CA CYS A 289 -8.86 -9.18 10.28
C CYS A 289 -7.74 -8.15 10.46
N TRP A 290 -7.55 -7.68 11.70
CA TRP A 290 -6.41 -6.81 12.03
C TRP A 290 -5.90 -7.11 13.44
N ASN A 291 -4.60 -6.99 13.60
CA ASN A 291 -3.92 -7.13 14.88
C ASN A 291 -4.07 -5.87 15.73
N VAL A 292 -3.96 -6.03 17.06
CA VAL A 292 -3.91 -4.90 17.99
C VAL A 292 -2.80 -3.91 17.62
N ALA A 293 -3.12 -2.62 17.59
CA ALA A 293 -2.16 -1.54 17.31
C ALA A 293 -1.40 -1.13 18.58
N ASN A 294 -0.71 -2.09 19.22
CA ASN A 294 0.10 -1.87 20.41
C ASN A 294 1.19 -2.94 20.52
N ASN A 295 2.46 -2.55 20.46
CA ASN A 295 3.60 -3.48 20.45
C ASN A 295 3.68 -4.36 21.71
N ASN A 296 3.48 -3.77 22.89
CA ASN A 296 3.59 -4.52 24.15
C ASN A 296 2.46 -5.53 24.29
N SER A 297 1.22 -5.12 24.00
CA SER A 297 0.06 -6.00 24.02
C SER A 297 0.21 -7.13 23.00
N TYR A 298 0.66 -6.82 21.79
CA TYR A 298 0.92 -7.81 20.74
C TYR A 298 1.93 -8.86 21.20
N ILE A 299 3.09 -8.44 21.70
CA ILE A 299 4.14 -9.35 22.20
C ILE A 299 3.59 -10.23 23.32
N GLN A 300 2.87 -9.66 24.29
CA GLN A 300 2.32 -10.39 25.42
C GLN A 300 1.30 -11.44 24.98
N TYR A 301 0.27 -11.05 24.19
CA TYR A 301 -0.76 -11.99 23.74
C TYR A 301 -0.18 -13.15 22.92
N ILE A 302 0.72 -12.85 21.99
CA ILE A 302 1.37 -13.89 21.18
C ILE A 302 2.24 -14.82 22.04
N SER A 303 2.94 -14.30 23.04
CA SER A 303 3.72 -15.11 23.99
C SER A 303 2.82 -16.04 24.80
N ASP A 304 1.61 -15.62 25.13
CA ASP A 304 0.60 -16.42 25.84
C ASP A 304 -0.13 -17.41 24.89
N GLY A 305 0.22 -17.43 23.60
CA GLY A 305 -0.41 -18.28 22.59
C GLY A 305 -1.78 -17.78 22.11
N VAL A 306 -2.11 -16.51 22.35
CA VAL A 306 -3.36 -15.86 21.98
C VAL A 306 -3.14 -14.93 20.80
N LEU A 307 -3.99 -15.05 19.77
CA LEU A 307 -3.98 -14.11 18.64
C LEU A 307 -4.74 -12.83 19.00
N PRO A 308 -4.09 -11.65 19.02
CA PRO A 308 -4.74 -10.38 19.35
C PRO A 308 -5.47 -9.79 18.14
N LEU A 309 -6.36 -10.58 17.52
CA LEU A 309 -7.08 -10.25 16.31
C LEU A 309 -8.48 -9.73 16.58
N SER A 310 -8.87 -8.70 15.85
CA SER A 310 -10.26 -8.35 15.59
C SER A 310 -10.58 -8.74 14.14
N CYS A 311 -11.76 -9.32 13.91
CA CYS A 311 -12.18 -9.72 12.56
C CYS A 311 -13.60 -9.25 12.31
N GLU A 312 -13.89 -8.98 11.03
CA GLU A 312 -15.24 -8.72 10.51
C GLU A 312 -15.50 -9.60 9.29
N GLU A 313 -16.73 -10.02 9.15
CA GLU A 313 -17.22 -10.70 7.95
C GLU A 313 -17.86 -9.66 7.03
N LEU A 314 -17.34 -9.57 5.81
CA LEU A 314 -17.85 -8.62 4.80
C LEU A 314 -19.20 -9.10 4.28
N GLN A 315 -20.19 -8.22 4.31
CA GLN A 315 -21.47 -8.44 3.66
C GLN A 315 -21.35 -8.20 2.16
N LEU A 316 -22.29 -8.68 1.38
CA LEU A 316 -22.31 -8.49 -0.08
C LEU A 316 -22.09 -7.02 -0.49
N LYS A 317 -22.76 -6.08 0.18
CA LYS A 317 -22.60 -4.65 -0.10
C LYS A 317 -21.18 -4.15 0.14
N ASP A 318 -20.50 -4.67 1.19
CA ASP A 318 -19.14 -4.27 1.52
C ASP A 318 -18.17 -4.79 0.46
N GLU A 319 -18.36 -6.05 0.01
CA GLU A 319 -17.58 -6.64 -1.07
C GLU A 319 -17.75 -5.88 -2.38
N LEU A 320 -18.98 -5.48 -2.73
CA LEU A 320 -19.27 -4.69 -3.93
C LEU A 320 -18.62 -3.31 -3.85
N ASN A 321 -18.77 -2.61 -2.73
CA ASN A 321 -18.20 -1.27 -2.52
C ASN A 321 -16.68 -1.30 -2.56
N GLU A 322 -16.05 -2.30 -1.96
CA GLU A 322 -14.60 -2.47 -2.01
C GLU A 322 -14.11 -2.82 -3.42
N THR A 323 -14.83 -3.67 -4.14
CA THR A 323 -14.47 -3.99 -5.53
C THR A 323 -14.52 -2.73 -6.41
N MET A 324 -15.57 -1.90 -6.26
CA MET A 324 -15.65 -0.62 -6.95
C MET A 324 -14.52 0.33 -6.52
N MET A 325 -14.26 0.42 -5.22
CA MET A 325 -13.23 1.28 -4.65
C MET A 325 -11.82 0.93 -5.15
N THR A 326 -11.49 -0.35 -5.20
CA THR A 326 -10.16 -0.79 -5.63
C THR A 326 -9.99 -0.70 -7.15
N ALA A 327 -10.96 -1.20 -7.92
CA ALA A 327 -10.85 -1.23 -9.38
C ALA A 327 -10.81 0.17 -10.01
N LEU A 328 -11.66 1.10 -9.55
CA LEU A 328 -11.73 2.46 -10.11
C LEU A 328 -10.55 3.37 -9.71
N ARG A 329 -9.65 2.92 -8.86
CA ARG A 329 -8.36 3.59 -8.57
C ARG A 329 -7.22 3.13 -9.47
N THR A 330 -7.49 2.23 -10.41
CA THR A 330 -6.50 1.70 -11.34
C THR A 330 -6.77 2.12 -12.78
N ALA A 331 -5.75 2.09 -13.61
CA ALA A 331 -5.87 2.35 -15.05
C ALA A 331 -6.69 1.27 -15.78
N GLU A 332 -6.81 0.07 -15.21
CA GLU A 332 -7.61 -1.02 -15.76
C GLU A 332 -9.11 -0.77 -15.63
N GLY A 333 -9.53 -0.02 -14.59
CA GLY A 333 -10.92 0.28 -14.32
C GLY A 333 -11.73 -0.92 -13.81
N LEU A 334 -13.04 -0.77 -13.78
CA LEU A 334 -14.00 -1.74 -13.27
C LEU A 334 -14.76 -2.43 -14.42
N ASN A 335 -14.64 -3.75 -14.53
CA ASN A 335 -15.48 -4.53 -15.42
C ASN A 335 -16.88 -4.73 -14.79
N ILE A 336 -17.91 -4.17 -15.42
CA ILE A 336 -19.31 -4.22 -14.97
C ILE A 336 -19.81 -5.67 -14.86
N GLU A 337 -19.43 -6.54 -15.80
CA GLU A 337 -19.87 -7.93 -15.85
C GLU A 337 -19.47 -8.74 -14.61
N THR A 338 -18.34 -8.36 -13.97
CA THR A 338 -17.89 -9.01 -12.72
C THR A 338 -18.87 -8.76 -11.57
N LEU A 339 -19.57 -7.63 -11.57
CA LEU A 339 -20.51 -7.25 -10.52
C LEU A 339 -21.94 -7.68 -10.84
N GLU A 340 -22.33 -7.72 -12.12
CA GLU A 340 -23.69 -8.05 -12.55
C GLU A 340 -24.17 -9.38 -11.98
N ASN A 341 -23.31 -10.40 -11.96
CA ASN A 341 -23.65 -11.75 -11.52
C ASN A 341 -23.81 -11.91 -10.00
N ILE A 342 -23.33 -10.93 -9.21
CA ILE A 342 -23.36 -10.98 -7.75
C ILE A 342 -24.29 -9.95 -7.13
N MET A 343 -24.67 -8.91 -7.88
CA MET A 343 -25.62 -7.89 -7.44
C MET A 343 -27.06 -8.41 -7.43
N THR A 344 -27.85 -7.97 -6.45
CA THR A 344 -29.30 -8.09 -6.56
C THR A 344 -29.83 -7.23 -7.70
N PRO A 345 -31.03 -7.50 -8.25
CA PRO A 345 -31.61 -6.66 -9.29
C PRO A 345 -31.81 -5.19 -8.88
N GLU A 346 -31.97 -4.92 -7.60
CA GLU A 346 -32.10 -3.56 -7.07
C GLU A 346 -30.76 -2.85 -7.03
N MET A 347 -29.71 -3.51 -6.50
CA MET A 347 -28.33 -2.99 -6.49
C MET A 347 -27.85 -2.71 -7.92
N TYR A 348 -28.10 -3.62 -8.86
CA TYR A 348 -27.71 -3.45 -10.26
C TYR A 348 -28.40 -2.26 -10.91
N ARG A 349 -29.72 -2.07 -10.67
CA ARG A 349 -30.45 -0.90 -11.19
C ARG A 349 -29.88 0.42 -10.61
N HIS A 350 -29.56 0.45 -9.33
CA HIS A 350 -28.93 1.62 -8.70
C HIS A 350 -27.58 1.89 -9.36
N PHE A 351 -26.72 0.89 -9.44
CA PHE A 351 -25.38 0.98 -10.02
C PHE A 351 -25.41 1.47 -11.48
N MET A 352 -26.28 0.91 -12.32
CA MET A 352 -26.42 1.33 -13.73
C MET A 352 -26.96 2.76 -13.86
N LYS A 353 -27.83 3.20 -12.95
CA LYS A 353 -28.32 4.58 -12.91
C LYS A 353 -27.17 5.55 -12.56
N GLU A 354 -26.34 5.19 -11.60
CA GLU A 354 -25.17 6.00 -11.25
C GLU A 354 -24.14 6.02 -12.39
N ILE A 355 -23.86 4.92 -13.05
CA ILE A 355 -23.02 4.90 -14.28
C ILE A 355 -23.53 5.94 -15.28
N ALA A 356 -24.80 5.88 -15.67
CA ALA A 356 -25.35 6.80 -16.66
C ALA A 356 -25.27 8.28 -16.21
N LEU A 357 -25.41 8.54 -14.90
CA LEU A 357 -25.28 9.88 -14.34
C LEU A 357 -23.83 10.38 -14.39
N GLN A 358 -22.87 9.55 -14.00
CA GLN A 358 -21.46 9.92 -13.94
C GLN A 358 -20.85 10.02 -15.36
N GLU A 359 -21.29 9.18 -16.32
CA GLU A 359 -20.95 9.33 -17.74
C GLU A 359 -21.44 10.69 -18.27
N LYS A 360 -22.70 11.08 -17.98
CA LYS A 360 -23.26 12.37 -18.39
C LYS A 360 -22.49 13.56 -17.79
N ARG A 361 -21.93 13.41 -16.58
CA ARG A 361 -21.07 14.42 -15.93
C ARG A 361 -19.65 14.45 -16.52
N GLY A 362 -19.27 13.41 -17.31
CA GLY A 362 -17.91 13.23 -17.83
C GLY A 362 -16.90 12.82 -16.76
N TRP A 363 -17.36 12.28 -15.62
CA TRP A 363 -16.51 11.84 -14.51
C TRP A 363 -16.00 10.42 -14.69
N ILE A 364 -16.72 9.62 -15.48
CA ILE A 364 -16.27 8.31 -15.94
C ILE A 364 -16.40 8.20 -17.44
N GLU A 365 -15.63 7.30 -18.01
CA GLU A 365 -15.74 6.85 -19.39
C GLU A 365 -15.96 5.34 -19.42
N ARG A 366 -16.64 4.87 -20.47
CA ARG A 366 -16.92 3.46 -20.67
C ARG A 366 -16.35 2.96 -21.99
N LYS A 367 -15.64 1.84 -21.91
CA LYS A 367 -15.15 1.11 -23.08
C LYS A 367 -15.59 -0.34 -22.97
N ASN A 368 -16.56 -0.75 -23.80
CA ASN A 368 -17.23 -2.06 -23.70
C ASN A 368 -17.88 -2.26 -22.32
N ALA A 369 -17.51 -3.32 -21.62
CA ALA A 369 -17.98 -3.64 -20.27
C ALA A 369 -17.14 -2.97 -19.15
N VAL A 370 -16.10 -2.21 -19.48
CA VAL A 370 -15.22 -1.59 -18.47
C VAL A 370 -15.54 -0.10 -18.34
N ILE A 371 -15.71 0.37 -17.10
CA ILE A 371 -15.77 1.78 -16.74
C ILE A 371 -14.48 2.19 -16.06
N PHE A 372 -14.02 3.39 -16.32
CA PHE A 372 -12.81 3.96 -15.69
C PHE A 372 -12.98 5.47 -15.47
N ILE A 373 -12.26 5.99 -14.50
CA ILE A 373 -12.19 7.42 -14.23
C ILE A 373 -11.08 7.99 -15.13
N PRO A 374 -11.34 9.00 -15.98
CA PRO A 374 -10.29 9.68 -16.75
C PRO A 374 -9.23 10.31 -15.84
N ILE A 375 -7.97 10.29 -16.26
CA ILE A 375 -6.82 10.81 -15.50
C ILE A 375 -7.05 12.22 -14.93
N LYS A 376 -7.66 13.10 -15.70
CA LYS A 376 -7.98 14.47 -15.24
C LYS A 376 -8.86 14.51 -13.98
N HIS A 377 -9.46 13.40 -13.58
CA HIS A 377 -10.30 13.27 -12.39
C HIS A 377 -9.73 12.34 -11.31
N TRP A 378 -8.58 11.72 -11.55
CA TRP A 378 -8.00 10.76 -10.59
C TRP A 378 -7.69 11.38 -9.24
N TYR A 379 -7.25 12.62 -9.19
CA TYR A 379 -7.02 13.31 -7.90
C TYR A 379 -8.29 13.37 -7.03
N LYS A 380 -9.47 13.33 -7.65
CA LYS A 380 -10.79 13.34 -6.99
C LYS A 380 -11.49 11.98 -7.07
N ALA A 381 -10.76 10.90 -7.38
CA ALA A 381 -11.35 9.58 -7.62
C ALA A 381 -12.22 9.11 -6.45
N ASP A 382 -11.78 9.29 -5.22
CA ASP A 382 -12.50 8.84 -4.03
C ASP A 382 -13.90 9.45 -3.91
N ARG A 383 -14.03 10.74 -4.25
CA ARG A 383 -15.34 11.41 -4.30
C ARG A 383 -16.23 10.85 -5.40
N ILE A 384 -15.67 10.52 -6.57
CA ILE A 384 -16.42 9.93 -7.68
C ILE A 384 -16.84 8.51 -7.33
N ILE A 385 -15.95 7.72 -6.76
CA ILE A 385 -16.19 6.33 -6.37
C ILE A 385 -17.28 6.23 -5.32
N SER A 386 -17.31 7.15 -4.34
CA SER A 386 -18.31 7.14 -3.28
C SER A 386 -19.75 7.30 -3.78
N GLU A 387 -19.97 7.92 -4.96
CA GLU A 387 -21.29 8.03 -5.58
C GLU A 387 -21.87 6.66 -6.02
N PHE A 388 -21.01 5.67 -6.24
CA PHE A 388 -21.42 4.32 -6.63
C PHE A 388 -21.77 3.40 -5.45
N PHE A 389 -21.45 3.81 -4.21
CA PHE A 389 -21.57 2.93 -3.06
C PHE A 389 -23.01 2.50 -2.80
N ILE A 390 -23.14 1.20 -2.56
CA ILE A 390 -24.40 0.55 -2.15
C ILE A 390 -24.55 0.75 -0.64
N THR A 391 -25.57 1.47 -0.24
CA THR A 391 -25.81 1.83 1.19
C THR A 391 -26.92 1.03 1.84
N THR A 392 -27.79 0.37 1.05
CA THR A 392 -28.96 -0.39 1.53
C THR A 392 -28.95 -1.83 1.05
#